data_fff7bce8928b6562cdbfefb81923fb67
#
_entry.id   fff7bce8928b6562cdbfefb81923fb67
#
_cell.length_a   1.000
_cell.length_b   1.000
_cell.length_c   1.000
_cell.angle_alpha   90.00
_cell.angle_beta   90.00
_cell.angle_gamma   90.00
#
_symmetry.space_group_name_H-M   'P 1'
#
loop_
_entity.id
_entity.type
_entity.pdbx_description
1 polymer ?
#
loop_
_entity_poly.entity_id
_entity_poly.type
_entity_poly.pdbx_seq_one_letter_code
_entity_poly.pdbx_strand_id
1 'polypeptide(L)'
;LPKAKRPFVHALYGFARYADEIVDDLASELSVEEKAEVLSTWGNGVLADLKKGSSQDHVGRALIDTVNRFNIPHEHFEAFLHSMTMDLTVQEYESYEDLLEYVYGSAAVIGLQMVPILGPLHNDAFAAAEKLGIAFQLANFIRDVDEDLDRGRVYLPLKELGQFGVTREMLEERVLTPEIIE
;
A
#
# COMPACT_ATOMS: atom_id res chain seq x y z
N LEU A 1 -10.20 -18.75 3.95
CA LEU A 1 -11.17 -17.73 4.34
C LEU A 1 -12.59 -18.28 4.22
N PRO A 2 -13.49 -18.15 5.26
CA PRO A 2 -14.88 -18.59 5.21
C PRO A 2 -15.62 -17.95 4.03
N LYS A 3 -16.49 -18.75 3.35
CA LYS A 3 -17.18 -18.27 2.14
C LYS A 3 -17.98 -16.99 2.39
N ALA A 4 -18.63 -16.88 3.56
CA ALA A 4 -19.45 -15.73 3.94
C ALA A 4 -18.64 -14.41 4.08
N LYS A 5 -17.30 -14.48 4.29
CA LYS A 5 -16.43 -13.31 4.46
C LYS A 5 -15.75 -12.87 3.16
N ARG A 6 -15.72 -13.75 2.16
CA ARG A 6 -15.03 -13.48 0.88
C ARG A 6 -15.52 -12.22 0.16
N PRO A 7 -16.83 -11.95 0.04
CA PRO A 7 -17.30 -10.76 -0.68
C PRO A 7 -16.74 -9.44 -0.09
N PHE A 8 -16.62 -9.36 1.22
CA PHE A 8 -16.10 -8.17 1.90
C PHE A 8 -14.60 -7.97 1.67
N VAL A 9 -13.83 -9.07 1.68
CA VAL A 9 -12.40 -9.03 1.33
C VAL A 9 -12.22 -8.65 -0.14
N HIS A 10 -13.08 -9.16 -1.04
CA HIS A 10 -13.03 -8.80 -2.46
C HIS A 10 -13.39 -7.32 -2.67
N ALA A 11 -14.24 -6.73 -1.86
CA ALA A 11 -14.56 -5.30 -1.94
C ALA A 11 -13.34 -4.44 -1.58
N LEU A 12 -12.62 -4.77 -0.48
CA LEU A 12 -11.37 -4.10 -0.12
C LEU A 12 -10.29 -4.30 -1.20
N TYR A 13 -10.15 -5.54 -1.69
CA TYR A 13 -9.21 -5.84 -2.76
C TYR A 13 -9.52 -5.05 -4.04
N GLY A 14 -10.80 -4.95 -4.43
CA GLY A 14 -11.21 -4.18 -5.61
C GLY A 14 -10.85 -2.70 -5.51
N PHE A 15 -11.01 -2.10 -4.32
CA PHE A 15 -10.57 -0.74 -4.06
C PHE A 15 -9.04 -0.59 -4.17
N ALA A 16 -8.29 -1.44 -3.46
CA ALA A 16 -6.84 -1.36 -3.43
C ALA A 16 -6.25 -1.62 -4.83
N ARG A 17 -6.73 -2.66 -5.52
CA ARG A 17 -6.24 -3.03 -6.85
C ARG A 17 -6.50 -1.95 -7.91
N TYR A 18 -7.62 -1.25 -7.82
CA TYR A 18 -7.90 -0.17 -8.78
C TYR A 18 -6.94 1.01 -8.62
N ALA A 19 -6.62 1.39 -7.39
CA ALA A 19 -5.63 2.44 -7.13
C ALA A 19 -4.23 2.01 -7.62
N ASP A 20 -3.84 0.78 -7.31
CA ASP A 20 -2.59 0.15 -7.71
C ASP A 20 -2.45 0.14 -9.25
N GLU A 21 -3.50 -0.23 -9.99
CA GLU A 21 -3.50 -0.19 -11.46
C GLU A 21 -3.31 1.21 -12.05
N ILE A 22 -3.83 2.26 -11.41
CA ILE A 22 -3.58 3.65 -11.85
C ILE A 22 -2.08 3.98 -11.74
N VAL A 23 -1.46 3.55 -10.66
CA VAL A 23 -0.04 3.86 -10.36
C VAL A 23 0.90 3.03 -11.22
N ASP A 24 0.69 1.72 -11.27
CA ASP A 24 1.64 0.73 -11.78
C ASP A 24 1.41 0.31 -13.23
N ASP A 25 0.36 0.80 -13.91
CA ASP A 25 0.14 0.47 -15.32
C ASP A 25 1.28 1.01 -16.19
N LEU A 26 2.20 0.12 -16.55
CA LEU A 26 3.34 0.39 -17.43
C LEU A 26 2.90 0.56 -18.92
N ALA A 27 1.72 0.08 -19.29
CA ALA A 27 1.18 0.26 -20.62
C ALA A 27 0.44 1.59 -20.80
N SER A 28 0.23 2.32 -19.69
CA SER A 28 -0.41 3.63 -19.71
C SER A 28 0.50 4.66 -20.39
N GLU A 29 -0.06 5.43 -21.31
CA GLU A 29 0.61 6.59 -21.94
C GLU A 29 0.53 7.87 -21.08
N LEU A 30 -0.09 7.80 -19.89
CA LEU A 30 -0.26 8.93 -18.98
C LEU A 30 1.07 9.33 -18.35
N SER A 31 1.31 10.63 -18.24
CA SER A 31 2.41 11.17 -17.44
C SER A 31 2.17 10.94 -15.92
N VAL A 32 3.21 11.12 -15.11
CA VAL A 32 3.10 11.03 -13.64
C VAL A 32 2.05 12.01 -13.11
N GLU A 33 2.01 13.23 -13.64
CA GLU A 33 1.06 14.27 -13.26
C GLU A 33 -0.37 13.86 -13.62
N GLU A 34 -0.57 13.29 -14.80
CA GLU A 34 -1.89 12.81 -15.25
C GLU A 34 -2.36 11.61 -14.41
N LYS A 35 -1.46 10.67 -14.06
CA LYS A 35 -1.76 9.58 -13.13
C LYS A 35 -2.14 10.12 -11.75
N ALA A 36 -1.43 11.13 -11.25
CA ALA A 36 -1.72 11.76 -9.96
C ALA A 36 -3.10 12.44 -9.97
N GLU A 37 -3.47 13.10 -11.06
CA GLU A 37 -4.80 13.71 -11.22
C GLU A 37 -5.92 12.65 -11.26
N VAL A 38 -5.71 11.57 -12.02
CA VAL A 38 -6.66 10.44 -12.09
C VAL A 38 -6.83 9.80 -10.71
N LEU A 39 -5.73 9.48 -10.02
CA LEU A 39 -5.74 8.89 -8.68
C LEU A 39 -6.44 9.82 -7.66
N SER A 40 -6.11 11.11 -7.68
CA SER A 40 -6.71 12.11 -6.80
C SER A 40 -8.21 12.26 -7.05
N THR A 41 -8.63 12.38 -8.32
CA THR A 41 -10.03 12.54 -8.69
C THR A 41 -10.85 11.32 -8.27
N TRP A 42 -10.37 10.13 -8.59
CA TRP A 42 -11.03 8.88 -8.21
C TRP A 42 -11.04 8.68 -6.70
N GLY A 43 -9.91 8.86 -6.03
CA GLY A 43 -9.78 8.70 -4.58
C GLY A 43 -10.68 9.65 -3.80
N ASN A 44 -10.72 10.93 -4.18
CA ASN A 44 -11.62 11.91 -3.59
C ASN A 44 -13.10 11.52 -3.79
N GLY A 45 -13.45 10.97 -4.96
CA GLY A 45 -14.78 10.43 -5.23
C GLY A 45 -15.14 9.28 -4.29
N VAL A 46 -14.23 8.32 -4.10
CA VAL A 46 -14.44 7.19 -3.16
C VAL A 46 -14.59 7.68 -1.72
N LEU A 47 -13.74 8.61 -1.26
CA LEU A 47 -13.83 9.18 0.09
C LEU A 47 -15.13 9.96 0.31
N ALA A 48 -15.59 10.69 -0.71
CA ALA A 48 -16.87 11.37 -0.66
C ALA A 48 -18.04 10.39 -0.58
N ASP A 49 -18.02 9.31 -1.35
CA ASP A 49 -19.03 8.24 -1.34
C ASP A 49 -19.02 7.49 0.00
N LEU A 50 -17.87 7.22 0.60
CA LEU A 50 -17.75 6.66 1.95
C LEU A 50 -18.41 7.57 3.00
N LYS A 51 -18.11 8.88 2.97
CA LYS A 51 -18.73 9.87 3.87
C LYS A 51 -20.24 9.99 3.68
N LYS A 52 -20.71 9.89 2.44
CA LYS A 52 -22.15 9.92 2.09
C LYS A 52 -22.85 8.60 2.43
N GLY A 53 -22.13 7.48 2.50
CA GLY A 53 -22.69 6.14 2.71
C GLY A 53 -23.38 5.53 1.49
N SER A 54 -23.12 6.04 0.28
CA SER A 54 -23.69 5.52 -0.97
C SER A 54 -22.84 5.83 -2.19
N SER A 55 -22.79 4.91 -3.15
CA SER A 55 -22.09 5.07 -4.43
C SER A 55 -22.96 4.63 -5.60
N GLN A 56 -22.70 5.19 -6.79
CA GLN A 56 -23.29 4.74 -8.06
C GLN A 56 -22.47 3.61 -8.68
N ASP A 57 -21.18 3.52 -8.35
CA ASP A 57 -20.30 2.47 -8.81
C ASP A 57 -20.53 1.14 -8.07
N HIS A 58 -20.37 0.01 -8.78
CA HIS A 58 -20.59 -1.32 -8.20
C HIS A 58 -19.54 -1.69 -7.14
N VAL A 59 -18.28 -1.37 -7.39
CA VAL A 59 -17.18 -1.61 -6.45
C VAL A 59 -17.32 -0.69 -5.24
N GLY A 60 -17.63 0.59 -5.48
CA GLY A 60 -17.91 1.57 -4.43
C GLY A 60 -19.07 1.15 -3.52
N ARG A 61 -20.16 0.60 -4.06
CA ARG A 61 -21.28 0.08 -3.23
C ARG A 61 -20.85 -1.11 -2.37
N ALA A 62 -20.09 -2.05 -2.93
CA ALA A 62 -19.58 -3.19 -2.17
C ALA A 62 -18.61 -2.76 -1.08
N LEU A 63 -17.76 -1.76 -1.36
CA LEU A 63 -16.86 -1.15 -0.39
C LEU A 63 -17.63 -0.51 0.76
N ILE A 64 -18.62 0.33 0.46
CA ILE A 64 -19.43 1.04 1.46
C ILE A 64 -20.20 0.05 2.34
N ASP A 65 -20.81 -0.99 1.76
CA ASP A 65 -21.48 -2.05 2.54
C ASP A 65 -20.50 -2.72 3.51
N THR A 66 -19.28 -3.00 3.03
CA THR A 66 -18.22 -3.59 3.85
C THR A 66 -17.78 -2.67 4.98
N VAL A 67 -17.50 -1.41 4.66
CA VAL A 67 -17.06 -0.39 5.64
C VAL A 67 -18.10 -0.18 6.72
N ASN A 68 -19.35 0.01 6.33
CA ASN A 68 -20.45 0.22 7.27
C ASN A 68 -20.72 -1.02 8.14
N ARG A 69 -20.67 -2.21 7.54
CA ARG A 69 -20.95 -3.47 8.25
C ARG A 69 -19.92 -3.79 9.31
N PHE A 70 -18.67 -3.46 9.07
CA PHE A 70 -17.55 -3.80 9.95
C PHE A 70 -16.99 -2.59 10.70
N ASN A 71 -17.58 -1.41 10.53
CA ASN A 71 -17.14 -0.15 11.13
C ASN A 71 -15.65 0.12 10.85
N ILE A 72 -15.23 -0.05 9.61
CA ILE A 72 -13.83 0.20 9.22
C ILE A 72 -13.60 1.71 9.18
N PRO A 73 -12.58 2.25 9.87
CA PRO A 73 -12.28 3.69 9.87
C PRO A 73 -11.96 4.22 8.47
N HIS A 74 -12.55 5.37 8.10
CA HIS A 74 -12.31 5.98 6.79
C HIS A 74 -10.87 6.46 6.62
N GLU A 75 -10.21 6.81 7.70
CA GLU A 75 -8.81 7.20 7.74
C GLU A 75 -7.85 6.15 7.17
N HIS A 76 -8.21 4.86 7.22
CA HIS A 76 -7.42 3.80 6.59
C HIS A 76 -7.42 3.90 5.07
N PHE A 77 -8.49 4.38 4.47
CA PHE A 77 -8.61 4.61 3.02
C PHE A 77 -7.88 5.87 2.61
N GLU A 78 -7.93 6.92 3.44
CA GLU A 78 -7.18 8.16 3.25
C GLU A 78 -5.66 7.87 3.28
N ALA A 79 -5.19 7.11 4.28
CA ALA A 79 -3.79 6.72 4.40
C ALA A 79 -3.32 5.86 3.22
N PHE A 80 -4.14 4.90 2.77
CA PHE A 80 -3.81 4.08 1.61
C PHE A 80 -3.65 4.92 0.34
N LEU A 81 -4.58 5.84 0.06
CA LEU A 81 -4.51 6.73 -1.11
C LEU A 81 -3.31 7.68 -1.04
N HIS A 82 -2.93 8.12 0.16
CA HIS A 82 -1.71 8.89 0.36
C HIS A 82 -0.47 8.11 -0.05
N SER A 83 -0.33 6.86 0.40
CA SER A 83 0.79 5.99 -0.01
C SER A 83 0.82 5.72 -1.51
N MET A 84 -0.34 5.54 -2.16
CA MET A 84 -0.42 5.41 -3.62
C MET A 84 0.05 6.68 -4.34
N THR A 85 -0.20 7.86 -3.76
CA THR A 85 0.32 9.13 -4.29
C THR A 85 1.85 9.22 -4.12
N MET A 86 2.40 8.73 -3.01
CA MET A 86 3.85 8.66 -2.79
C MET A 86 4.52 7.79 -3.86
N ASP A 87 3.94 6.66 -4.25
CA ASP A 87 4.47 5.79 -5.30
C ASP A 87 4.64 6.48 -6.67
N LEU A 88 3.90 7.54 -6.93
CA LEU A 88 4.05 8.32 -8.16
C LEU A 88 5.26 9.26 -8.14
N THR A 89 5.72 9.68 -6.95
CA THR A 89 6.68 10.79 -6.83
C THR A 89 7.92 10.46 -6.02
N VAL A 90 7.83 9.52 -5.08
CA VAL A 90 8.95 9.12 -4.21
C VAL A 90 9.67 7.93 -4.83
N GLN A 91 10.94 8.07 -5.12
CA GLN A 91 11.76 7.02 -5.71
C GLN A 91 12.68 6.33 -4.70
N GLU A 92 12.93 6.97 -3.57
CA GLU A 92 13.82 6.45 -2.51
C GLU A 92 13.42 7.00 -1.15
N TYR A 93 13.81 6.32 -0.10
CA TYR A 93 13.58 6.69 1.29
C TYR A 93 14.90 6.90 2.00
N GLU A 94 15.07 8.05 2.66
CA GLU A 94 16.31 8.37 3.35
C GLU A 94 16.46 7.53 4.63
N SER A 95 15.39 7.36 5.40
CA SER A 95 15.38 6.65 6.68
C SER A 95 14.25 5.64 6.78
N TYR A 96 14.37 4.75 7.76
CA TYR A 96 13.30 3.80 8.10
C TYR A 96 12.00 4.49 8.53
N GLU A 97 12.10 5.62 9.21
CA GLU A 97 10.95 6.44 9.60
C GLU A 97 10.20 6.97 8.37
N ASP A 98 10.94 7.45 7.35
CA ASP A 98 10.34 7.94 6.10
C ASP A 98 9.65 6.79 5.34
N LEU A 99 10.27 5.62 5.31
CA LEU A 99 9.68 4.42 4.72
C LEU A 99 8.42 3.99 5.47
N LEU A 100 8.38 4.11 6.81
CA LEU A 100 7.22 3.72 7.61
C LEU A 100 5.97 4.54 7.29
N GLU A 101 6.10 5.81 6.90
CA GLU A 101 4.97 6.62 6.43
C GLU A 101 4.28 5.96 5.23
N TYR A 102 5.07 5.55 4.24
CA TYR A 102 4.58 4.82 3.08
C TYR A 102 3.99 3.45 3.46
N VAL A 103 4.71 2.66 4.25
CA VAL A 103 4.30 1.30 4.64
C VAL A 103 3.05 1.30 5.50
N TYR A 104 2.83 2.34 6.28
CA TYR A 104 1.59 2.47 7.05
C TYR A 104 0.36 2.44 6.14
N GLY A 105 0.33 3.28 5.10
CA GLY A 105 -0.81 3.32 4.18
C GLY A 105 -0.84 2.15 3.20
N SER A 106 0.31 1.72 2.67
CA SER A 106 0.34 0.66 1.65
C SER A 106 0.11 -0.74 2.21
N ALA A 107 0.40 -1.00 3.51
CA ALA A 107 0.34 -2.33 4.09
C ALA A 107 -0.30 -2.41 5.48
N ALA A 108 0.08 -1.54 6.44
CA ALA A 108 -0.42 -1.62 7.81
C ALA A 108 -1.94 -1.46 7.86
N VAL A 109 -2.49 -0.43 7.19
CA VAL A 109 -3.94 -0.20 7.15
C VAL A 109 -4.70 -1.33 6.46
N ILE A 110 -4.10 -2.04 5.51
CA ILE A 110 -4.71 -3.23 4.90
C ILE A 110 -4.92 -4.33 5.95
N GLY A 111 -3.91 -4.56 6.80
CA GLY A 111 -4.05 -5.45 7.96
C GLY A 111 -5.18 -5.00 8.89
N LEU A 112 -5.21 -3.72 9.24
CA LEU A 112 -6.22 -3.13 10.13
C LEU A 112 -7.64 -3.23 9.56
N GLN A 113 -7.83 -3.04 8.25
CA GLN A 113 -9.12 -3.22 7.56
C GLN A 113 -9.60 -4.67 7.57
N MET A 114 -8.68 -5.63 7.53
CA MET A 114 -9.01 -7.06 7.52
C MET A 114 -9.46 -7.58 8.88
N VAL A 115 -8.94 -7.05 9.99
CA VAL A 115 -9.23 -7.54 11.35
C VAL A 115 -10.72 -7.60 11.67
N PRO A 116 -11.53 -6.54 11.50
CA PRO A 116 -12.95 -6.59 11.84
C PRO A 116 -13.73 -7.57 10.97
N ILE A 117 -13.34 -7.76 9.69
CA ILE A 117 -13.96 -8.75 8.79
C ILE A 117 -13.67 -10.17 9.30
N LEU A 118 -12.45 -10.42 9.76
CA LEU A 118 -12.04 -11.73 10.28
C LEU A 118 -12.72 -12.06 11.62
N GLY A 119 -13.11 -11.05 12.39
CA GLY A 119 -13.75 -11.19 13.69
C GLY A 119 -12.73 -11.50 14.77
N PRO A 120 -12.04 -10.50 15.27
CA PRO A 120 -10.98 -10.69 16.27
C PRO A 120 -11.56 -11.17 17.60
N LEU A 121 -10.81 -12.02 18.33
CA LEU A 121 -11.18 -12.46 19.69
C LEU A 121 -10.75 -11.44 20.75
N HIS A 122 -9.72 -10.66 20.45
CA HIS A 122 -9.15 -9.63 21.34
C HIS A 122 -8.76 -8.39 20.55
N ASN A 123 -8.78 -7.23 21.20
CA ASN A 123 -8.40 -5.96 20.57
C ASN A 123 -6.92 -5.92 20.17
N ASP A 124 -6.05 -6.69 20.83
CA ASP A 124 -4.63 -6.80 20.49
C ASP A 124 -4.40 -7.31 19.05
N ALA A 125 -5.43 -7.92 18.42
CA ALA A 125 -5.38 -8.35 17.04
C ALA A 125 -5.12 -7.20 16.06
N PHE A 126 -5.56 -5.98 16.38
CA PHE A 126 -5.31 -4.82 15.53
C PHE A 126 -3.82 -4.47 15.48
N ALA A 127 -3.18 -4.32 16.65
CA ALA A 127 -1.75 -4.05 16.72
C ALA A 127 -0.89 -5.18 16.11
N ALA A 128 -1.33 -6.43 16.25
CA ALA A 128 -0.66 -7.57 15.62
C ALA A 128 -0.81 -7.56 14.10
N ALA A 129 -1.98 -7.21 13.58
CA ALA A 129 -2.24 -7.15 12.14
C ALA A 129 -1.49 -5.97 11.47
N GLU A 130 -1.40 -4.83 12.15
CA GLU A 130 -0.58 -3.70 11.71
C GLU A 130 0.88 -4.11 11.54
N LYS A 131 1.49 -4.69 12.58
CA LYS A 131 2.88 -5.17 12.54
C LYS A 131 3.09 -6.25 11.48
N LEU A 132 2.11 -7.14 11.30
CA LEU A 132 2.19 -8.18 10.27
C LEU A 132 2.14 -7.58 8.87
N GLY A 133 1.30 -6.56 8.64
CA GLY A 133 1.27 -5.81 7.38
C GLY A 133 2.62 -5.18 7.06
N ILE A 134 3.21 -4.48 8.04
CA ILE A 134 4.54 -3.88 7.92
C ILE A 134 5.59 -4.97 7.58
N ALA A 135 5.60 -6.07 8.34
CA ALA A 135 6.57 -7.14 8.13
C ALA A 135 6.46 -7.78 6.74
N PHE A 136 5.24 -7.99 6.23
CA PHE A 136 5.05 -8.52 4.87
C PHE A 136 5.53 -7.53 3.81
N GLN A 137 5.29 -6.24 4.01
CA GLN A 137 5.75 -5.23 3.05
C GLN A 137 7.28 -5.12 3.02
N LEU A 138 7.94 -5.14 4.18
CA LEU A 138 9.39 -5.18 4.25
C LEU A 138 9.97 -6.44 3.57
N ALA A 139 9.33 -7.60 3.76
CA ALA A 139 9.73 -8.83 3.09
C ALA A 139 9.54 -8.74 1.56
N ASN A 140 8.49 -8.05 1.08
CA ASN A 140 8.30 -7.78 -0.34
C ASN A 140 9.43 -6.91 -0.90
N PHE A 141 9.80 -5.82 -0.24
CA PHE A 141 10.90 -4.95 -0.68
C PHE A 141 12.25 -5.69 -0.76
N ILE A 142 12.51 -6.63 0.16
CA ILE A 142 13.73 -7.46 0.09
C ILE A 142 13.67 -8.44 -1.08
N ARG A 143 12.50 -9.00 -1.36
CA ARG A 143 12.29 -9.96 -2.46
C ARG A 143 12.38 -9.29 -3.83
N ASP A 144 11.82 -8.09 -3.95
CA ASP A 144 11.50 -7.46 -5.21
C ASP A 144 12.52 -6.35 -5.61
N VAL A 145 13.67 -6.28 -4.92
CA VAL A 145 14.71 -5.24 -5.17
C VAL A 145 15.04 -5.08 -6.65
N ASP A 146 15.20 -6.17 -7.38
CA ASP A 146 15.56 -6.14 -8.82
C ASP A 146 14.42 -5.56 -9.68
N GLU A 147 13.18 -5.94 -9.39
CA GLU A 147 12.00 -5.41 -10.08
C GLU A 147 11.74 -3.93 -9.74
N ASP A 148 11.95 -3.54 -8.48
CA ASP A 148 11.80 -2.16 -8.03
C ASP A 148 12.85 -1.24 -8.69
N LEU A 149 14.09 -1.71 -8.85
CA LEU A 149 15.14 -1.02 -9.60
C LEU A 149 14.78 -0.81 -11.08
N ASP A 150 14.10 -1.77 -11.71
CA ASP A 150 13.58 -1.61 -13.08
C ASP A 150 12.56 -0.47 -13.20
N ARG A 151 11.87 -0.19 -12.09
CA ARG A 151 10.92 0.94 -11.97
C ARG A 151 11.57 2.23 -11.47
N GLY A 152 12.88 2.23 -11.25
CA GLY A 152 13.65 3.37 -10.72
C GLY A 152 13.44 3.61 -9.23
N ARG A 153 12.93 2.63 -8.49
CA ARG A 153 12.59 2.74 -7.06
C ARG A 153 13.55 1.96 -6.18
N VAL A 154 13.88 2.53 -5.02
CA VAL A 154 14.62 1.87 -3.94
C VAL A 154 13.85 2.06 -2.64
N TYR A 155 13.16 1.01 -2.19
CA TYR A 155 12.39 1.06 -0.95
C TYR A 155 13.25 0.83 0.30
N LEU A 156 14.40 0.14 0.16
CA LEU A 156 15.30 -0.06 1.29
C LEU A 156 15.92 1.27 1.71
N PRO A 157 15.83 1.69 3.00
CA PRO A 157 16.23 3.02 3.40
C PRO A 157 17.74 3.23 3.27
N LEU A 158 18.14 4.32 2.61
CA LEU A 158 19.54 4.58 2.24
C LEU A 158 20.46 4.72 3.45
N LYS A 159 19.95 5.29 4.54
CA LYS A 159 20.72 5.45 5.79
C LYS A 159 21.02 4.12 6.47
N GLU A 160 20.07 3.20 6.46
CA GLU A 160 20.25 1.85 6.99
C GLU A 160 21.17 1.03 6.10
N LEU A 161 21.01 1.09 4.78
CA LEU A 161 21.95 0.48 3.81
C LEU A 161 23.38 0.98 4.01
N GLY A 162 23.54 2.29 4.23
CA GLY A 162 24.84 2.91 4.48
C GLY A 162 25.55 2.40 5.73
N GLN A 163 24.83 1.89 6.75
CA GLN A 163 25.45 1.26 7.93
C GLN A 163 26.19 -0.05 7.58
N PHE A 164 25.77 -0.69 6.50
CA PHE A 164 26.39 -1.91 5.97
C PHE A 164 27.35 -1.61 4.81
N GLY A 165 27.59 -0.32 4.50
CA GLY A 165 28.43 0.10 3.38
C GLY A 165 27.79 -0.09 2.01
N VAL A 166 26.46 -0.31 1.95
CA VAL A 166 25.71 -0.45 0.69
C VAL A 166 25.22 0.92 0.25
N THR A 167 25.43 1.26 -1.02
CA THR A 167 24.92 2.48 -1.64
C THR A 167 23.88 2.15 -2.70
N ARG A 168 23.11 3.17 -3.14
CA ARG A 168 22.16 3.04 -4.23
C ARG A 168 22.83 2.55 -5.51
N GLU A 169 24.00 3.11 -5.85
CA GLU A 169 24.76 2.74 -7.05
C GLU A 169 25.15 1.26 -7.04
N MET A 170 25.54 0.71 -5.87
CA MET A 170 25.84 -0.72 -5.73
C MET A 170 24.62 -1.61 -6.00
N LEU A 171 23.41 -1.17 -5.61
CA LEU A 171 22.18 -1.88 -5.94
C LEU A 171 21.89 -1.81 -7.44
N GLU A 172 22.08 -0.64 -8.06
CA GLU A 172 21.88 -0.41 -9.50
C GLU A 172 22.86 -1.22 -10.37
N GLU A 173 24.08 -1.48 -9.89
CA GLU A 173 25.03 -2.36 -10.55
C GLU A 173 24.58 -3.84 -10.57
N ARG A 174 23.64 -4.22 -9.70
CA ARG A 174 23.07 -5.58 -9.59
C ARG A 174 24.11 -6.69 -9.40
N VAL A 175 25.21 -6.35 -8.74
CA VAL A 175 26.28 -7.27 -8.40
C VAL A 175 26.18 -7.63 -6.93
N LEU A 176 25.98 -8.90 -6.63
CA LEU A 176 25.95 -9.40 -5.25
C LEU A 176 27.36 -9.30 -4.66
N THR A 177 27.58 -8.31 -3.81
CA THR A 177 28.79 -8.16 -3.01
C THR A 177 28.54 -8.74 -1.60
N PRO A 178 29.61 -9.04 -0.82
CA PRO A 178 29.45 -9.49 0.56
C PRO A 178 28.57 -8.55 1.40
N GLU A 179 28.72 -7.23 1.22
CA GLU A 179 27.99 -6.18 1.93
C GLU A 179 26.49 -6.19 1.62
N ILE A 180 26.10 -6.61 0.41
CA ILE A 180 24.67 -6.72 -0.01
C ILE A 180 24.05 -8.02 0.52
N ILE A 181 24.86 -9.05 0.75
CA ILE A 181 24.36 -10.37 1.19
C ILE A 181 24.15 -10.43 2.71
N GLU A 182 24.91 -9.65 3.48
CA GLU A 182 24.80 -9.57 4.95
C GLU A 182 23.53 -8.81 5.38
#